data_254548bf7a17e6625188d7dc54c96a25
#
_entry.id   254548bf7a17e6625188d7dc54c96a25
#
_cell.length_a   1.000
_cell.length_b   1.000
_cell.length_c   1.000
_cell.angle_alpha   90.00
_cell.angle_beta   90.00
_cell.angle_gamma   90.00
#
_symmetry.space_group_name_H-M   'P 1'
#
loop_
_entity.id
_entity.type
_entity.pdbx_description
1 polymer ?
#
loop_
_entity_poly.entity_id
_entity_poly.type
_entity_poly.pdbx_seq_one_letter_code
_entity_poly.pdbx_strand_id
1 'polypeptide(L)'
;MKLSFFGADQCVTGSCHCLEVGGKRILIDCGLQQGRDEVDNRTLPFAPGSIDYVLITHAHIDHSGRVPMLIKNGFQGRILTTRLTAQLMSIMLQDSAHIQESDAEYKNRKNRRAGRPEEEPLYTVADAQRVPEFIDTCEYDQPVHLCDGVDAVFIDAGHLLGSASILVTATEGGITKQIVFSGDIGNVNQPLLRDPQTVSGADYVLIESTYGDRSHGERPDYLGALADCIQRTLDRGGNVVIPSFAVGRTQELLYFIRQIKDAGMVHGHPHFPVYVDSPLANEATRVFLQTDTSFLDDEARALIRSGVNPLYFDDLHTAVSKEDSMALNNDRTPKVILSSSGMCDAGRIRHHLKYNLWRPECTVVFVGYQGEGTLGRSLPEGAKTVKLFGEEIAVHAKIVNFQGLSSHADRDHLLAWIADIKAPKPQHVFVVHGDREVAPFFAKTIQGLGFTAHAPQYTEVYDLIADKVTEPGYLPERKARTTGGMRASAAYERLVAVGNMLMESIKRSRGRDNKSLARFADQLRQLLEKWES
;
A
#
# COMPACT_ATOMS: atom_id res chain seq x y z
N MET A 1 -24.46 14.63 9.27
CA MET A 1 -23.49 13.51 9.26
C MET A 1 -22.93 13.41 7.85
N LYS A 2 -21.62 13.62 7.65
CA LYS A 2 -21.02 13.67 6.32
C LYS A 2 -19.84 12.72 6.20
N LEU A 3 -19.69 12.11 5.04
CA LEU A 3 -18.54 11.27 4.67
C LEU A 3 -17.83 11.91 3.49
N SER A 4 -16.51 12.16 3.65
CA SER A 4 -15.65 12.75 2.62
C SER A 4 -14.57 11.77 2.21
N PHE A 5 -14.22 11.75 0.93
CA PHE A 5 -13.25 10.85 0.33
C PHE A 5 -11.98 11.62 -0.05
N PHE A 6 -10.85 11.32 0.58
CA PHE A 6 -9.59 12.05 0.46
C PHE A 6 -8.42 11.20 -0.01
N GLY A 7 -8.71 10.00 -0.50
CA GLY A 7 -7.71 9.10 -1.05
C GLY A 7 -8.20 7.67 -1.18
N ALA A 8 -7.49 6.87 -1.94
CA ALA A 8 -7.91 5.56 -2.46
C ALA A 8 -9.23 5.60 -3.26
N ASP A 9 -9.54 6.76 -3.84
CA ASP A 9 -10.73 7.02 -4.64
C ASP A 9 -10.39 6.72 -6.10
N GLN A 10 -10.76 5.52 -6.58
CA GLN A 10 -10.37 4.96 -7.88
C GLN A 10 -8.85 4.88 -8.09
N CYS A 11 -8.13 4.58 -7.02
CA CYS A 11 -6.72 4.21 -6.99
C CYS A 11 -6.46 3.27 -5.79
N VAL A 12 -5.37 2.50 -5.86
CA VAL A 12 -5.03 1.45 -4.88
C VAL A 12 -4.11 1.93 -3.75
N THR A 13 -3.89 3.24 -3.58
CA THR A 13 -3.02 3.76 -2.53
C THR A 13 -3.53 5.06 -1.94
N GLY A 14 -3.08 5.38 -0.73
CA GLY A 14 -3.35 6.64 -0.07
C GLY A 14 -4.71 6.70 0.62
N SER A 15 -5.21 5.57 1.16
CA SER A 15 -6.50 5.49 1.85
C SER A 15 -6.65 6.57 2.91
N CYS A 16 -7.71 7.38 2.78
CA CYS A 16 -8.00 8.47 3.70
C CYS A 16 -9.45 8.92 3.53
N HIS A 17 -10.30 8.64 4.52
CA HIS A 17 -11.70 9.03 4.50
C HIS A 17 -12.04 9.80 5.78
N CYS A 18 -12.97 10.75 5.71
CA CYS A 18 -13.33 11.58 6.85
C CYS A 18 -14.82 11.48 7.15
N LEU A 19 -15.16 11.02 8.35
CA LEU A 19 -16.52 11.08 8.89
C LEU A 19 -16.67 12.32 9.76
N GLU A 20 -17.65 13.17 9.42
CA GLU A 20 -18.03 14.34 10.23
C GLU A 20 -19.36 14.05 10.92
N VAL A 21 -19.37 14.07 12.25
CA VAL A 21 -20.55 13.80 13.09
C VAL A 21 -20.48 14.55 14.41
N GLY A 22 -21.56 15.19 14.83
CA GLY A 22 -21.61 15.91 16.12
C GLY A 22 -20.55 17.01 16.28
N GLY A 23 -20.11 17.61 15.19
CA GLY A 23 -19.04 18.61 15.19
C GLY A 23 -17.63 18.02 15.33
N LYS A 24 -17.49 16.69 15.35
CA LYS A 24 -16.22 15.96 15.37
C LYS A 24 -15.84 15.49 13.97
N ARG A 25 -14.51 15.43 13.70
CA ARG A 25 -13.93 14.95 12.47
C ARG A 25 -13.05 13.75 12.74
N ILE A 26 -13.42 12.61 12.18
CA ILE A 26 -12.80 11.31 12.39
C ILE A 26 -12.22 10.85 11.05
N LEU A 27 -10.90 10.74 10.96
CA LEU A 27 -10.26 10.12 9.80
C LEU A 27 -10.28 8.61 9.96
N ILE A 28 -10.55 7.92 8.86
CA ILE A 28 -10.31 6.49 8.71
C ILE A 28 -9.18 6.35 7.72
N ASP A 29 -8.04 5.88 8.23
CA ASP A 29 -6.73 5.85 7.58
C ASP A 29 -6.16 7.24 7.25
N CYS A 30 -4.86 7.28 7.03
CA CYS A 30 -4.12 8.45 6.57
C CYS A 30 -2.89 7.97 5.78
N GLY A 31 -3.16 7.39 4.61
CA GLY A 31 -2.21 6.64 3.83
C GLY A 31 -1.37 7.49 2.88
N LEU A 32 -0.18 6.99 2.54
CA LEU A 32 0.70 7.57 1.55
C LEU A 32 0.29 7.13 0.15
N GLN A 33 0.14 8.05 -0.78
CA GLN A 33 -0.04 7.73 -2.19
C GLN A 33 1.28 7.28 -2.81
N GLN A 34 1.23 6.25 -3.64
CA GLN A 34 2.40 5.65 -4.26
C GLN A 34 2.16 5.41 -5.77
N GLY A 35 3.26 5.29 -6.52
CA GLY A 35 3.19 4.92 -7.92
C GLY A 35 2.67 6.02 -8.84
N ARG A 36 1.85 5.63 -9.82
CA ARG A 36 1.34 6.53 -10.88
C ARG A 36 0.19 7.43 -10.42
N ASP A 37 -0.52 6.98 -9.40
CA ASP A 37 -1.67 7.70 -8.83
C ASP A 37 -1.25 8.75 -7.79
N GLU A 38 0.06 8.83 -7.48
CA GLU A 38 0.59 9.87 -6.60
C GLU A 38 0.39 11.26 -7.21
N VAL A 39 -0.52 12.02 -6.61
CA VAL A 39 -0.80 13.41 -7.00
C VAL A 39 0.13 14.33 -6.23
N ASP A 40 -0.06 14.43 -4.92
CA ASP A 40 0.79 15.20 -4.00
C ASP A 40 0.61 14.69 -2.57
N ASN A 41 1.65 14.08 -2.02
CA ASN A 41 1.65 13.63 -0.64
C ASN A 41 1.90 14.77 0.37
N ARG A 42 2.35 15.95 -0.09
CA ARG A 42 2.69 17.10 0.78
C ARG A 42 1.47 17.88 1.23
N THR A 43 0.40 17.82 0.44
CA THR A 43 -0.83 18.56 0.70
C THR A 43 -1.92 17.65 1.26
N LEU A 44 -2.52 18.05 2.37
CA LEU A 44 -3.72 17.42 2.90
C LEU A 44 -4.93 18.30 2.53
N PRO A 45 -6.07 17.70 2.10
CA PRO A 45 -7.26 18.48 1.74
C PRO A 45 -8.02 19.05 2.95
N PHE A 46 -7.41 18.98 4.13
CA PHE A 46 -7.95 19.48 5.40
C PHE A 46 -6.81 20.00 6.30
N ALA A 47 -7.17 20.82 7.28
CA ALA A 47 -6.22 21.26 8.30
C ALA A 47 -5.98 20.15 9.34
N PRO A 48 -4.75 19.69 9.57
CA PRO A 48 -4.45 18.61 10.53
C PRO A 48 -5.00 18.85 11.95
N GLY A 49 -4.92 20.08 12.44
CA GLY A 49 -5.46 20.46 13.76
C GLY A 49 -6.99 20.45 13.86
N SER A 50 -7.73 20.25 12.76
CA SER A 50 -9.19 20.10 12.76
C SER A 50 -9.65 18.67 12.93
N ILE A 51 -8.75 17.70 12.97
CA ILE A 51 -9.05 16.27 13.13
C ILE A 51 -9.02 15.91 14.61
N ASP A 52 -10.11 15.32 15.09
CA ASP A 52 -10.24 14.89 16.48
C ASP A 52 -9.70 13.46 16.71
N TYR A 53 -9.98 12.55 15.76
CA TYR A 53 -9.59 11.14 15.84
C TYR A 53 -9.08 10.62 14.50
N VAL A 54 -8.17 9.65 14.57
CA VAL A 54 -7.75 8.84 13.42
C VAL A 54 -7.95 7.38 13.78
N LEU A 55 -8.72 6.64 13.00
CA LEU A 55 -8.89 5.20 13.14
C LEU A 55 -8.07 4.53 12.05
N ILE A 56 -7.10 3.70 12.41
CA ILE A 56 -6.23 3.01 11.45
C ILE A 56 -6.67 1.56 11.32
N THR A 57 -6.98 1.17 10.08
CA THR A 57 -7.41 -0.20 9.75
C THR A 57 -6.27 -1.19 9.85
N HIS A 58 -5.11 -0.86 9.30
CA HIS A 58 -3.91 -1.69 9.35
C HIS A 58 -2.62 -0.89 9.06
N ALA A 59 -1.47 -1.55 9.19
CA ALA A 59 -0.17 -0.88 9.24
C ALA A 59 0.44 -0.53 7.88
N HIS A 60 -0.10 -1.00 6.74
CA HIS A 60 0.49 -0.70 5.43
C HIS A 60 0.63 0.81 5.19
N ILE A 61 1.66 1.19 4.45
CA ILE A 61 2.04 2.60 4.24
C ILE A 61 0.98 3.39 3.47
N ASP A 62 0.23 2.74 2.62
CA ASP A 62 -0.90 3.34 1.89
C ASP A 62 -2.17 3.52 2.76
N HIS A 63 -2.15 3.07 4.03
CA HIS A 63 -3.17 3.32 5.05
C HIS A 63 -2.67 4.15 6.24
N SER A 64 -1.38 4.10 6.55
CA SER A 64 -0.81 4.77 7.73
C SER A 64 0.28 5.80 7.42
N GLY A 65 0.80 5.80 6.19
CA GLY A 65 2.09 6.43 5.85
C GLY A 65 2.14 7.95 5.94
N ARG A 66 1.01 8.68 6.04
CA ARG A 66 0.99 10.13 6.28
C ARG A 66 0.70 10.50 7.74
N VAL A 67 0.54 9.54 8.64
CA VAL A 67 0.31 9.80 10.07
C VAL A 67 1.43 10.64 10.70
N PRO A 68 2.74 10.39 10.47
CA PRO A 68 3.79 11.24 11.01
C PRO A 68 3.70 12.68 10.50
N MET A 69 3.36 12.86 9.22
CA MET A 69 3.16 14.18 8.62
C MET A 69 1.94 14.90 9.21
N LEU A 70 0.86 14.17 9.51
CA LEU A 70 -0.32 14.73 10.18
C LEU A 70 0.04 15.32 11.54
N ILE A 71 0.82 14.58 12.36
CA ILE A 71 1.30 15.00 13.68
C ILE A 71 2.26 16.19 13.54
N LYS A 72 3.24 16.12 12.63
CA LYS A 72 4.18 17.21 12.33
C LYS A 72 3.46 18.51 12.00
N ASN A 73 2.33 18.44 11.30
CA ASN A 73 1.55 19.59 10.84
C ASN A 73 0.43 20.02 11.81
N GLY A 74 0.45 19.53 13.06
CA GLY A 74 -0.39 20.11 14.13
C GLY A 74 -1.60 19.28 14.56
N PHE A 75 -1.69 18.01 14.20
CA PHE A 75 -2.67 17.09 14.79
C PHE A 75 -2.43 16.95 16.29
N GLN A 76 -3.51 17.05 17.09
CA GLN A 76 -3.48 16.94 18.56
C GLN A 76 -4.49 15.93 19.10
N GLY A 77 -5.20 15.22 18.21
CA GLY A 77 -6.21 14.24 18.58
C GLY A 77 -5.60 12.90 19.00
N ARG A 78 -6.43 11.85 18.97
CA ARG A 78 -6.01 10.48 19.31
C ARG A 78 -6.08 9.57 18.08
N ILE A 79 -5.17 8.60 18.00
CA ILE A 79 -5.12 7.57 16.98
C ILE A 79 -5.54 6.26 17.64
N LEU A 80 -6.56 5.60 17.08
CA LEU A 80 -7.04 4.32 17.58
C LEU A 80 -6.75 3.23 16.54
N THR A 81 -6.21 2.13 17.01
CA THR A 81 -5.93 0.95 16.17
C THR A 81 -5.72 -0.28 17.03
N THR A 82 -5.65 -1.46 16.43
CA THR A 82 -5.32 -2.67 17.20
C THR A 82 -3.88 -2.62 17.72
N ARG A 83 -3.62 -3.32 18.81
CA ARG A 83 -2.28 -3.39 19.42
C ARG A 83 -1.20 -3.87 18.44
N LEU A 84 -1.52 -4.84 17.59
CA LEU A 84 -0.56 -5.38 16.63
C LEU A 84 -0.33 -4.43 15.45
N THR A 85 -1.37 -3.76 14.97
CA THR A 85 -1.22 -2.68 13.98
C THR A 85 -0.34 -1.56 14.52
N ALA A 86 -0.50 -1.14 15.79
CA ALA A 86 0.35 -0.13 16.42
C ALA A 86 1.83 -0.54 16.44
N GLN A 87 2.12 -1.81 16.77
CA GLN A 87 3.49 -2.34 16.76
C GLN A 87 4.10 -2.35 15.35
N LEU A 88 3.36 -2.84 14.35
CA LEU A 88 3.81 -2.87 12.95
C LEU A 88 3.95 -1.45 12.38
N MET A 89 3.02 -0.54 12.66
CA MET A 89 3.14 0.86 12.27
C MET A 89 4.42 1.51 12.81
N SER A 90 4.77 1.25 14.07
CA SER A 90 5.96 1.83 14.68
C SER A 90 7.24 1.51 13.90
N ILE A 91 7.38 0.28 13.40
CA ILE A 91 8.56 -0.11 12.61
C ILE A 91 8.45 0.32 11.16
N MET A 92 7.26 0.23 10.55
CA MET A 92 7.05 0.56 9.14
C MET A 92 7.17 2.07 8.86
N LEU A 93 6.64 2.91 9.75
CA LEU A 93 6.73 4.37 9.60
C LEU A 93 8.16 4.88 9.78
N GLN A 94 8.96 4.29 10.66
CA GLN A 94 10.37 4.63 10.81
C GLN A 94 11.19 4.21 9.58
N ASP A 95 10.94 3.02 9.02
CA ASP A 95 11.57 2.56 7.78
C ASP A 95 11.21 3.48 6.60
N SER A 96 9.92 3.83 6.46
CA SER A 96 9.44 4.78 5.45
C SER A 96 10.10 6.16 5.60
N ALA A 97 10.23 6.68 6.82
CA ALA A 97 10.92 7.93 7.09
C ALA A 97 12.40 7.86 6.69
N HIS A 98 13.09 6.79 7.04
CA HIS A 98 14.50 6.58 6.68
C HIS A 98 14.71 6.54 5.16
N ILE A 99 13.82 5.87 4.42
CA ILE A 99 13.83 5.86 2.95
C ILE A 99 13.66 7.29 2.41
N GLN A 100 12.70 8.06 2.93
CA GLN A 100 12.43 9.44 2.49
C GLN A 100 13.60 10.39 2.79
N GLU A 101 14.23 10.28 3.96
CA GLU A 101 15.43 11.05 4.32
C GLU A 101 16.60 10.72 3.38
N SER A 102 16.82 9.43 3.09
CA SER A 102 17.87 8.97 2.17
C SER A 102 17.65 9.47 0.74
N ASP A 103 16.40 9.45 0.27
CA ASP A 103 16.02 9.93 -1.06
C ASP A 103 16.18 11.46 -1.16
N ALA A 104 15.78 12.20 -0.12
CA ALA A 104 15.95 13.64 -0.04
C ALA A 104 17.44 14.00 -0.05
N GLU A 105 18.27 13.32 0.75
CA GLU A 105 19.73 13.53 0.76
C GLU A 105 20.37 13.24 -0.60
N TYR A 106 19.96 12.14 -1.26
CA TYR A 106 20.45 11.81 -2.60
C TYR A 106 20.09 12.88 -3.63
N LYS A 107 18.85 13.37 -3.62
CA LYS A 107 18.38 14.47 -4.49
C LYS A 107 19.12 15.77 -4.16
N ASN A 108 19.32 16.08 -2.88
CA ASN A 108 19.97 17.30 -2.42
C ASN A 108 21.45 17.36 -2.80
N ARG A 109 22.15 16.22 -2.81
CA ARG A 109 23.51 16.15 -3.38
C ARG A 109 23.57 16.56 -4.86
N LYS A 110 22.52 16.20 -5.65
CA LYS A 110 22.40 16.62 -7.06
C LYS A 110 21.97 18.08 -7.17
N ASN A 111 21.01 18.52 -6.36
CA ASN A 111 20.49 19.88 -6.35
C ASN A 111 21.58 20.89 -6.00
N ARG A 112 22.39 20.63 -4.96
CA ARG A 112 23.55 21.45 -4.61
C ARG A 112 24.52 21.64 -5.77
N ARG A 113 24.85 20.57 -6.51
CA ARG A 113 25.71 20.64 -7.70
C ARG A 113 25.09 21.41 -8.86
N ALA A 114 23.76 21.46 -8.92
CA ALA A 114 22.98 22.14 -9.98
C ALA A 114 22.54 23.56 -9.57
N GLY A 115 22.88 24.04 -8.36
CA GLY A 115 22.41 25.34 -7.85
C GLY A 115 20.89 25.39 -7.63
N ARG A 116 20.25 24.26 -7.33
CA ARG A 116 18.82 24.14 -7.07
C ARG A 116 18.54 24.13 -5.56
N PRO A 117 17.34 24.54 -5.11
CA PRO A 117 16.96 24.45 -3.71
C PRO A 117 16.95 23.01 -3.22
N GLU A 118 17.20 22.83 -1.94
CA GLU A 118 17.11 21.53 -1.28
C GLU A 118 15.63 21.15 -1.05
N GLU A 119 15.35 19.84 -1.09
CA GLU A 119 14.04 19.25 -0.81
C GLU A 119 14.07 18.65 0.60
N GLU A 120 13.01 18.85 1.34
CA GLU A 120 12.80 18.19 2.63
C GLU A 120 12.00 16.91 2.46
N PRO A 121 12.24 15.86 3.29
CA PRO A 121 11.36 14.70 3.34
C PRO A 121 9.97 15.12 3.86
N LEU A 122 8.93 14.35 3.58
CA LEU A 122 7.58 14.60 4.10
C LEU A 122 7.61 14.65 5.64
N TYR A 123 8.34 13.70 6.23
CA TYR A 123 8.61 13.61 7.66
C TYR A 123 9.94 12.89 7.88
N THR A 124 10.49 13.05 9.05
CA THR A 124 11.76 12.47 9.50
C THR A 124 11.52 11.22 10.37
N VAL A 125 12.60 10.47 10.63
CA VAL A 125 12.56 9.37 11.61
C VAL A 125 12.13 9.87 12.99
N ALA A 126 12.57 11.08 13.41
CA ALA A 126 12.13 11.68 14.66
C ALA A 126 10.62 11.98 14.70
N ASP A 127 10.03 12.40 13.56
CA ASP A 127 8.58 12.59 13.47
C ASP A 127 7.84 11.23 13.59
N ALA A 128 8.34 10.19 12.92
CA ALA A 128 7.75 8.85 12.99
C ALA A 128 7.83 8.24 14.41
N GLN A 129 8.91 8.49 15.14
CA GLN A 129 9.10 8.01 16.52
C GLN A 129 8.11 8.63 17.51
N ARG A 130 7.49 9.77 17.19
CA ARG A 130 6.46 10.39 18.03
C ARG A 130 5.08 9.77 17.89
N VAL A 131 4.82 9.03 16.81
CA VAL A 131 3.48 8.46 16.52
C VAL A 131 2.92 7.62 17.69
N PRO A 132 3.70 6.76 18.38
CA PRO A 132 3.20 5.99 19.51
C PRO A 132 2.63 6.83 20.68
N GLU A 133 3.04 8.11 20.83
CA GLU A 133 2.54 9.00 21.89
C GLU A 133 1.05 9.36 21.69
N PHE A 134 0.54 9.23 20.46
CA PHE A 134 -0.82 9.56 20.07
C PHE A 134 -1.73 8.33 20.00
N ILE A 135 -1.19 7.10 20.11
CA ILE A 135 -1.94 5.86 19.89
C ILE A 135 -2.60 5.36 21.16
N ASP A 136 -3.89 5.07 21.06
CA ASP A 136 -4.66 4.23 21.98
C ASP A 136 -4.96 2.91 21.28
N THR A 137 -4.64 1.78 21.92
CA THR A 137 -4.84 0.47 21.33
C THR A 137 -6.20 -0.11 21.69
N CYS A 138 -6.81 -0.79 20.71
CA CYS A 138 -8.12 -1.43 20.83
C CYS A 138 -7.97 -2.96 20.70
N GLU A 139 -8.88 -3.69 21.33
CA GLU A 139 -9.04 -5.13 21.11
C GLU A 139 -10.13 -5.40 20.07
N TYR A 140 -10.05 -6.54 19.38
CA TYR A 140 -11.10 -6.95 18.45
C TYR A 140 -12.43 -7.18 19.16
N ASP A 141 -13.51 -6.90 18.45
CA ASP A 141 -14.89 -7.14 18.86
C ASP A 141 -15.31 -6.42 20.16
N GLN A 142 -14.52 -5.45 20.62
CA GLN A 142 -14.83 -4.61 21.77
C GLN A 142 -15.21 -3.20 21.33
N PRO A 143 -16.37 -2.68 21.75
CA PRO A 143 -16.75 -1.30 21.45
C PRO A 143 -15.83 -0.31 22.18
N VAL A 144 -15.37 0.68 21.42
CA VAL A 144 -14.55 1.79 21.91
C VAL A 144 -15.36 3.08 21.76
N HIS A 145 -15.59 3.76 22.87
CA HIS A 145 -16.24 5.06 22.87
C HIS A 145 -15.25 6.16 22.43
N LEU A 146 -15.59 6.90 21.35
CA LEU A 146 -14.77 8.00 20.85
C LEU A 146 -15.21 9.34 21.46
N CYS A 147 -16.48 9.65 21.32
CA CYS A 147 -17.12 10.86 21.83
C CYS A 147 -18.64 10.67 21.86
N ASP A 148 -19.37 11.66 22.42
CA ASP A 148 -20.81 11.60 22.54
C ASP A 148 -21.48 11.20 21.23
N GLY A 149 -22.19 10.07 21.25
CA GLY A 149 -22.90 9.52 20.10
C GLY A 149 -22.01 8.81 19.06
N VAL A 150 -20.74 8.53 19.36
CA VAL A 150 -19.87 7.83 18.41
C VAL A 150 -19.07 6.73 19.11
N ASP A 151 -19.32 5.50 18.66
CA ASP A 151 -18.60 4.30 19.09
C ASP A 151 -18.00 3.59 17.87
N ALA A 152 -16.86 2.91 18.07
CA ALA A 152 -16.20 2.12 17.03
C ALA A 152 -15.92 0.69 17.51
N VAL A 153 -15.96 -0.27 16.58
CA VAL A 153 -15.58 -1.67 16.83
C VAL A 153 -14.58 -2.08 15.74
N PHE A 154 -13.44 -2.63 16.16
CA PHE A 154 -12.44 -3.19 15.27
C PHE A 154 -12.69 -4.69 15.09
N ILE A 155 -12.81 -5.15 13.85
CA ILE A 155 -13.21 -6.52 13.48
C ILE A 155 -12.09 -7.09 12.62
N ASP A 156 -11.62 -8.31 12.90
CA ASP A 156 -10.48 -8.90 12.19
C ASP A 156 -10.73 -8.97 10.68
N ALA A 157 -9.91 -8.27 9.92
CA ALA A 157 -9.98 -8.23 8.46
C ALA A 157 -9.15 -9.32 7.77
N GLY A 158 -8.33 -10.09 8.49
CA GLY A 158 -7.57 -11.23 7.97
C GLY A 158 -6.51 -10.89 6.91
N HIS A 159 -6.20 -9.61 6.69
CA HIS A 159 -5.29 -9.15 5.63
C HIS A 159 -3.83 -9.09 6.07
N LEU A 160 -3.60 -8.55 7.25
CA LEU A 160 -2.31 -8.40 7.89
C LEU A 160 -2.46 -8.66 9.38
N LEU A 161 -1.38 -9.03 10.06
CA LEU A 161 -1.43 -9.22 11.52
C LEU A 161 -1.91 -7.94 12.20
N GLY A 162 -3.05 -8.02 12.88
CA GLY A 162 -3.69 -6.88 13.53
C GLY A 162 -4.63 -6.05 12.63
N SER A 163 -4.78 -6.38 11.34
CA SER A 163 -5.67 -5.65 10.44
C SER A 163 -7.14 -5.71 10.88
N ALA A 164 -7.86 -4.64 10.67
CA ALA A 164 -9.27 -4.55 11.06
C ALA A 164 -10.14 -3.87 10.00
N SER A 165 -11.35 -4.41 9.81
CA SER A 165 -12.49 -3.62 9.36
C SER A 165 -13.04 -2.84 10.55
N ILE A 166 -13.49 -1.60 10.34
CA ILE A 166 -13.95 -0.73 11.43
C ILE A 166 -15.44 -0.44 11.26
N LEU A 167 -16.26 -0.86 12.22
CA LEU A 167 -17.65 -0.50 12.32
C LEU A 167 -17.80 0.73 13.21
N VAL A 168 -18.24 1.85 12.64
CA VAL A 168 -18.55 3.07 13.38
C VAL A 168 -20.06 3.20 13.55
N THR A 169 -20.54 3.29 14.78
CA THR A 169 -21.93 3.65 15.12
C THR A 169 -21.95 5.14 15.47
N ALA A 170 -22.66 5.94 14.68
CA ALA A 170 -22.69 7.39 14.81
C ALA A 170 -24.14 7.90 14.97
N THR A 171 -24.38 8.74 15.97
CA THR A 171 -25.70 9.33 16.26
C THR A 171 -25.63 10.86 16.20
N GLU A 172 -26.48 11.46 15.37
CA GLU A 172 -26.58 12.92 15.24
C GLU A 172 -28.05 13.32 15.08
N GLY A 173 -28.51 14.28 15.87
CA GLY A 173 -29.90 14.75 15.80
C GLY A 173 -30.96 13.66 16.06
N GLY A 174 -30.64 12.64 16.83
CA GLY A 174 -31.51 11.49 17.12
C GLY A 174 -31.53 10.42 16.01
N ILE A 175 -30.73 10.56 14.96
CA ILE A 175 -30.59 9.57 13.88
C ILE A 175 -29.29 8.81 14.10
N THR A 176 -29.37 7.49 14.19
CA THR A 176 -28.21 6.61 14.29
C THR A 176 -27.94 5.94 12.96
N LYS A 177 -26.67 5.89 12.55
CA LYS A 177 -26.15 5.19 11.37
C LYS A 177 -24.98 4.32 11.74
N GLN A 178 -24.92 3.13 11.11
CA GLN A 178 -23.79 2.22 11.18
C GLN A 178 -23.01 2.26 9.88
N ILE A 179 -21.73 2.61 9.94
CA ILE A 179 -20.85 2.74 8.79
C ILE A 179 -19.70 1.76 8.96
N VAL A 180 -19.49 0.88 7.98
CA VAL A 180 -18.35 -0.03 7.93
C VAL A 180 -17.30 0.48 6.95
N PHE A 181 -16.07 0.54 7.43
CA PHE A 181 -14.88 0.75 6.64
C PHE A 181 -14.13 -0.58 6.57
N SER A 182 -14.09 -1.20 5.40
CA SER A 182 -13.49 -2.54 5.27
C SER A 182 -12.00 -2.57 5.62
N GLY A 183 -11.28 -1.45 5.40
CA GLY A 183 -9.84 -1.52 5.19
C GLY A 183 -9.55 -2.46 4.02
N ASP A 184 -8.43 -3.15 4.07
CA ASP A 184 -8.12 -4.23 3.14
C ASP A 184 -8.64 -5.55 3.73
N ILE A 185 -9.40 -6.28 2.94
CA ILE A 185 -9.97 -7.58 3.34
C ILE A 185 -9.01 -8.69 2.92
N GLY A 186 -8.67 -9.55 3.85
CA GLY A 186 -7.78 -10.67 3.62
C GLY A 186 -8.36 -11.74 2.70
N ASN A 187 -7.47 -12.47 2.04
CA ASN A 187 -7.87 -13.69 1.34
C ASN A 187 -8.13 -14.81 2.36
N VAL A 188 -9.00 -15.76 2.03
CA VAL A 188 -9.32 -16.89 2.91
C VAL A 188 -8.22 -17.95 2.91
N ASN A 189 -8.12 -18.71 4.01
CA ASN A 189 -7.15 -19.80 4.20
C ASN A 189 -5.69 -19.36 3.99
N GLN A 190 -5.33 -18.13 4.32
CA GLN A 190 -3.93 -17.71 4.33
C GLN A 190 -3.21 -18.31 5.53
N PRO A 191 -1.96 -18.79 5.37
CA PRO A 191 -1.22 -19.29 6.52
C PRO A 191 -0.92 -18.17 7.51
N LEU A 192 -0.87 -18.50 8.78
CA LEU A 192 -0.57 -17.62 9.92
C LEU A 192 -1.71 -16.68 10.34
N LEU A 193 -2.60 -16.29 9.44
CA LEU A 193 -3.67 -15.33 9.71
C LEU A 193 -5.03 -16.02 9.77
N ARG A 194 -5.92 -15.49 10.59
CA ARG A 194 -7.33 -15.92 10.57
C ARG A 194 -8.02 -15.39 9.32
N ASP A 195 -9.06 -16.08 8.89
CA ASP A 195 -9.92 -15.60 7.82
C ASP A 195 -10.65 -14.31 8.23
N PRO A 196 -10.97 -13.42 7.26
CA PRO A 196 -11.69 -12.18 7.54
C PRO A 196 -13.05 -12.47 8.17
N GLN A 197 -13.36 -11.74 9.24
CA GLN A 197 -14.66 -11.78 9.87
C GLN A 197 -15.66 -10.91 9.10
N THR A 198 -16.94 -11.30 9.15
CA THR A 198 -18.03 -10.51 8.58
C THR A 198 -18.63 -9.59 9.64
N VAL A 199 -19.23 -8.49 9.19
CA VAL A 199 -19.93 -7.52 10.03
C VAL A 199 -21.40 -7.93 10.15
N SER A 200 -21.98 -7.84 11.36
CA SER A 200 -23.36 -8.25 11.59
C SER A 200 -24.39 -7.41 10.85
N GLY A 201 -24.13 -6.11 10.67
CA GLY A 201 -25.03 -5.18 9.96
C GLY A 201 -24.34 -3.82 9.75
N ALA A 202 -24.79 -3.09 8.72
CA ALA A 202 -24.35 -1.71 8.45
C ALA A 202 -25.36 -0.99 7.56
N ASP A 203 -25.58 0.32 7.77
CA ASP A 203 -26.32 1.18 6.85
C ASP A 203 -25.50 1.57 5.63
N TYR A 204 -24.20 1.78 5.83
CA TYR A 204 -23.24 2.19 4.80
C TYR A 204 -21.99 1.33 4.87
N VAL A 205 -21.43 1.03 3.71
CA VAL A 205 -20.20 0.23 3.60
C VAL A 205 -19.22 0.93 2.66
N LEU A 206 -18.00 1.16 3.12
CA LEU A 206 -16.85 1.42 2.25
C LEU A 206 -16.10 0.10 2.08
N ILE A 207 -15.94 -0.36 0.84
CA ILE A 207 -15.28 -1.64 0.56
C ILE A 207 -14.13 -1.46 -0.40
N GLU A 208 -13.01 -2.15 -0.13
CA GLU A 208 -11.90 -2.26 -1.06
C GLU A 208 -12.31 -2.93 -2.38
N SER A 209 -11.52 -2.73 -3.41
CA SER A 209 -11.73 -3.34 -4.72
C SER A 209 -10.43 -3.66 -5.46
N THR A 210 -9.36 -3.97 -4.76
CA THR A 210 -8.04 -4.28 -5.35
C THR A 210 -8.14 -5.37 -6.44
N TYR A 211 -8.94 -6.38 -6.19
CA TYR A 211 -9.26 -7.46 -7.15
C TYR A 211 -10.76 -7.53 -7.50
N GLY A 212 -11.45 -6.41 -7.48
CA GLY A 212 -12.88 -6.34 -7.77
C GLY A 212 -13.30 -6.76 -9.19
N ASP A 213 -12.34 -6.90 -10.10
CA ASP A 213 -12.57 -7.29 -11.49
C ASP A 213 -12.34 -8.79 -11.78
N ARG A 214 -11.76 -9.54 -10.86
CA ARG A 214 -11.35 -10.93 -11.10
C ARG A 214 -11.38 -11.82 -9.87
N SER A 215 -11.53 -13.12 -10.10
CA SER A 215 -11.31 -14.19 -9.11
C SER A 215 -9.88 -14.71 -9.20
N HIS A 216 -9.34 -15.17 -8.08
CA HIS A 216 -8.02 -15.82 -8.05
C HIS A 216 -8.04 -17.24 -8.64
N GLY A 217 -9.24 -17.82 -8.84
CA GLY A 217 -9.39 -19.20 -9.29
C GLY A 217 -9.06 -20.23 -8.21
N GLU A 218 -8.89 -21.48 -8.62
CA GLU A 218 -8.45 -22.54 -7.70
C GLU A 218 -7.04 -22.26 -7.19
N ARG A 219 -6.82 -22.48 -5.91
CA ARG A 219 -5.53 -22.25 -5.26
C ARG A 219 -4.52 -23.28 -5.76
N PRO A 220 -3.46 -22.88 -6.47
CA PRO A 220 -2.43 -23.83 -6.91
C PRO A 220 -1.67 -24.40 -5.70
N ASP A 221 -1.03 -25.56 -5.90
CA ASP A 221 -0.06 -26.09 -4.93
C ASP A 221 1.21 -25.23 -4.91
N TYR A 222 1.15 -24.13 -4.14
CA TYR A 222 2.30 -23.23 -3.99
C TYR A 222 3.48 -23.90 -3.30
N LEU A 223 3.22 -24.80 -2.36
CA LEU A 223 4.26 -25.49 -1.60
C LEU A 223 5.09 -26.36 -2.55
N GLY A 224 4.45 -27.21 -3.34
CA GLY A 224 5.11 -28.05 -4.33
C GLY A 224 5.80 -27.23 -5.42
N ALA A 225 5.12 -26.18 -5.94
CA ALA A 225 5.69 -25.32 -6.97
C ALA A 225 6.92 -24.54 -6.48
N LEU A 226 6.92 -24.04 -5.24
CA LEU A 226 8.08 -23.38 -4.63
C LEU A 226 9.22 -24.37 -4.38
N ALA A 227 8.92 -25.56 -3.85
CA ALA A 227 9.91 -26.62 -3.66
C ALA A 227 10.60 -27.01 -4.98
N ASP A 228 9.81 -27.24 -6.04
CA ASP A 228 10.30 -27.51 -7.40
C ASP A 228 11.21 -26.38 -7.94
N CYS A 229 10.80 -25.13 -7.72
CA CYS A 229 11.57 -23.97 -8.14
C CYS A 229 12.92 -23.90 -7.41
N ILE A 230 12.92 -24.12 -6.09
CA ILE A 230 14.14 -24.19 -5.27
C ILE A 230 15.01 -25.34 -5.75
N GLN A 231 14.48 -26.57 -5.85
CA GLN A 231 15.20 -27.76 -6.31
C GLN A 231 15.97 -27.50 -7.61
N ARG A 232 15.23 -27.13 -8.66
CA ARG A 232 15.82 -26.91 -9.99
C ARG A 232 16.86 -25.80 -10.03
N THR A 233 16.74 -24.80 -9.15
CA THR A 233 17.68 -23.68 -9.10
C THR A 233 18.96 -24.07 -8.38
N LEU A 234 18.84 -24.77 -7.24
CA LEU A 234 20.00 -25.28 -6.49
C LEU A 234 20.79 -26.32 -7.30
N ASP A 235 20.09 -27.23 -8.03
CA ASP A 235 20.71 -28.22 -8.92
C ASP A 235 21.56 -27.57 -10.02
N ARG A 236 21.20 -26.37 -10.47
CA ARG A 236 22.00 -25.59 -11.42
C ARG A 236 23.13 -24.77 -10.76
N GLY A 237 23.27 -24.83 -9.44
CA GLY A 237 24.23 -24.02 -8.68
C GLY A 237 23.86 -22.53 -8.58
N GLY A 238 22.59 -22.18 -8.76
CA GLY A 238 22.09 -20.80 -8.73
C GLY A 238 21.40 -20.41 -7.43
N ASN A 239 21.12 -19.11 -7.30
CA ASN A 239 20.34 -18.56 -6.20
C ASN A 239 18.87 -18.41 -6.59
N VAL A 240 17.97 -18.65 -5.62
CA VAL A 240 16.57 -18.24 -5.69
C VAL A 240 16.44 -16.87 -5.01
N VAL A 241 16.06 -15.84 -5.75
CA VAL A 241 15.86 -14.49 -5.24
C VAL A 241 14.37 -14.19 -5.25
N ILE A 242 13.81 -13.87 -4.09
CA ILE A 242 12.37 -13.64 -3.90
C ILE A 242 12.14 -12.20 -3.42
N PRO A 243 11.75 -11.27 -4.32
CA PRO A 243 11.24 -9.97 -3.91
C PRO A 243 9.98 -10.15 -3.08
N SER A 244 9.95 -9.62 -1.86
CA SER A 244 8.80 -9.76 -0.97
C SER A 244 8.55 -8.49 -0.17
N PHE A 245 7.28 -8.25 0.17
CA PHE A 245 6.95 -7.24 1.18
C PHE A 245 7.51 -7.68 2.53
N ALA A 246 8.07 -6.73 3.28
CA ALA A 246 8.72 -7.01 4.54
C ALA A 246 7.76 -7.54 5.61
N VAL A 247 6.50 -7.12 5.55
CA VAL A 247 5.44 -7.50 6.49
C VAL A 247 4.38 -8.33 5.77
N GLY A 248 3.98 -9.43 6.35
CA GLY A 248 3.00 -10.38 5.83
C GLY A 248 3.63 -11.40 4.87
N ARG A 249 3.99 -10.99 3.66
CA ARG A 249 4.48 -11.90 2.61
C ARG A 249 5.79 -12.60 2.96
N THR A 250 6.73 -11.91 3.59
CA THR A 250 7.99 -12.56 4.02
C THR A 250 7.71 -13.67 5.04
N GLN A 251 6.83 -13.43 6.01
CA GLN A 251 6.48 -14.40 7.04
C GLN A 251 5.75 -15.62 6.45
N GLU A 252 4.84 -15.41 5.52
CA GLU A 252 4.17 -16.48 4.78
C GLU A 252 5.16 -17.36 3.98
N LEU A 253 6.14 -16.73 3.31
CA LEU A 253 7.19 -17.46 2.60
C LEU A 253 8.09 -18.26 3.55
N LEU A 254 8.44 -17.72 4.72
CA LEU A 254 9.18 -18.45 5.75
C LEU A 254 8.39 -19.65 6.24
N TYR A 255 7.08 -19.51 6.42
CA TYR A 255 6.20 -20.62 6.78
C TYR A 255 6.22 -21.74 5.73
N PHE A 256 6.09 -21.43 4.45
CA PHE A 256 6.17 -22.42 3.37
C PHE A 256 7.56 -23.05 3.26
N ILE A 257 8.64 -22.26 3.38
CA ILE A 257 10.02 -22.80 3.30
C ILE A 257 10.29 -23.75 4.48
N ARG A 258 9.79 -23.42 5.69
CA ARG A 258 9.86 -24.35 6.83
C ARG A 258 9.18 -25.68 6.49
N GLN A 259 7.95 -25.65 5.99
CA GLN A 259 7.23 -26.88 5.59
C GLN A 259 8.00 -27.68 4.53
N ILE A 260 8.57 -27.02 3.52
CA ILE A 260 9.40 -27.64 2.48
C ILE A 260 10.60 -28.36 3.10
N LYS A 261 11.28 -27.73 4.07
CA LYS A 261 12.43 -28.31 4.77
C LYS A 261 12.01 -29.48 5.67
N ASP A 262 10.98 -29.30 6.48
CA ASP A 262 10.47 -30.32 7.40
C ASP A 262 10.01 -31.59 6.65
N ALA A 263 9.39 -31.42 5.48
CA ALA A 263 8.96 -32.51 4.62
C ALA A 263 10.08 -33.08 3.72
N GLY A 264 11.28 -32.50 3.73
CA GLY A 264 12.41 -32.95 2.89
C GLY A 264 12.13 -32.86 1.39
N MET A 265 11.33 -31.87 0.94
CA MET A 265 10.87 -31.78 -0.45
C MET A 265 11.98 -31.41 -1.44
N VAL A 266 13.13 -30.91 -0.98
CA VAL A 266 14.29 -30.55 -1.81
C VAL A 266 15.37 -31.59 -1.62
N HIS A 267 15.57 -32.45 -2.63
CA HIS A 267 16.48 -33.58 -2.56
C HIS A 267 17.92 -33.16 -2.92
N GLY A 268 18.89 -33.77 -2.25
CA GLY A 268 20.32 -33.50 -2.49
C GLY A 268 20.83 -32.18 -1.85
N HIS A 269 19.93 -31.36 -1.33
CA HIS A 269 20.26 -30.08 -0.69
C HIS A 269 19.54 -29.91 0.67
N PRO A 270 19.69 -30.84 1.64
CA PRO A 270 18.91 -30.80 2.88
C PRO A 270 19.18 -29.53 3.73
N HIS A 271 20.38 -28.97 3.61
CA HIS A 271 20.84 -27.79 4.37
C HIS A 271 21.02 -26.55 3.50
N PHE A 272 20.15 -26.35 2.49
CA PHE A 272 20.24 -25.11 1.70
C PHE A 272 19.96 -23.89 2.59
N PRO A 273 20.83 -22.86 2.55
CA PRO A 273 20.66 -21.67 3.39
C PRO A 273 19.58 -20.76 2.84
N VAL A 274 18.82 -20.14 3.74
CA VAL A 274 17.78 -19.16 3.46
C VAL A 274 18.11 -17.88 4.18
N TYR A 275 18.16 -16.77 3.46
CA TYR A 275 18.49 -15.47 4.01
C TYR A 275 17.30 -14.52 3.92
N VAL A 276 16.97 -13.88 5.03
CA VAL A 276 16.11 -12.69 5.06
C VAL A 276 17.00 -11.46 5.08
N ASP A 277 17.11 -10.77 3.94
CA ASP A 277 17.91 -9.57 3.79
C ASP A 277 17.02 -8.32 3.74
N SER A 278 16.38 -8.05 4.87
CA SER A 278 15.55 -6.87 5.11
C SER A 278 15.46 -6.61 6.62
N PRO A 279 16.03 -5.51 7.12
CA PRO A 279 15.90 -5.14 8.54
C PRO A 279 14.44 -5.04 8.99
N LEU A 280 13.58 -4.41 8.18
CA LEU A 280 12.15 -4.31 8.47
C LEU A 280 11.47 -5.68 8.54
N ALA A 281 11.80 -6.62 7.63
CA ALA A 281 11.23 -7.96 7.68
C ALA A 281 11.65 -8.73 8.94
N ASN A 282 12.88 -8.54 9.41
CA ASN A 282 13.37 -9.15 10.64
C ASN A 282 12.61 -8.62 11.86
N GLU A 283 12.39 -7.30 11.95
CA GLU A 283 11.60 -6.70 13.02
C GLU A 283 10.13 -7.15 12.98
N ALA A 284 9.52 -7.17 11.79
CA ALA A 284 8.16 -7.66 11.61
C ALA A 284 8.04 -9.14 12.03
N THR A 285 8.98 -9.99 11.63
CA THR A 285 9.00 -11.42 12.02
C THR A 285 9.05 -11.55 13.55
N ARG A 286 9.78 -10.67 14.24
CA ARG A 286 9.80 -10.63 15.72
C ARG A 286 8.42 -10.31 16.30
N VAL A 287 7.68 -9.36 15.70
CA VAL A 287 6.30 -9.05 16.11
C VAL A 287 5.39 -10.27 15.96
N PHE A 288 5.47 -10.97 14.81
CA PHE A 288 4.71 -12.21 14.59
C PHE A 288 5.02 -13.29 15.63
N LEU A 289 6.29 -13.47 16.00
CA LEU A 289 6.72 -14.49 16.98
C LEU A 289 6.37 -14.15 18.42
N GLN A 290 6.22 -12.88 18.75
CA GLN A 290 5.88 -12.39 20.10
C GLN A 290 4.38 -12.17 20.29
N THR A 291 3.58 -12.36 19.24
CA THR A 291 2.13 -12.13 19.31
C THR A 291 1.42 -13.20 20.14
N ASP A 292 0.27 -12.82 20.70
CA ASP A 292 -0.64 -13.79 21.29
C ASP A 292 -1.16 -14.74 20.20
N THR A 293 -1.13 -16.04 20.50
CA THR A 293 -1.56 -17.07 19.53
C THR A 293 -3.02 -16.94 19.12
N SER A 294 -3.86 -16.21 19.85
CA SER A 294 -5.26 -15.94 19.49
C SER A 294 -5.43 -15.16 18.17
N PHE A 295 -4.41 -14.43 17.74
CA PHE A 295 -4.40 -13.70 16.47
C PHE A 295 -3.99 -14.55 15.26
N LEU A 296 -3.50 -15.77 15.52
CA LEU A 296 -3.05 -16.69 14.48
C LEU A 296 -4.14 -17.69 14.10
N ASP A 297 -4.01 -18.29 12.92
CA ASP A 297 -4.87 -19.37 12.46
C ASP A 297 -4.73 -20.65 13.33
N ASP A 298 -5.61 -21.60 13.13
CA ASP A 298 -5.64 -22.84 13.92
C ASP A 298 -4.39 -23.71 13.71
N GLU A 299 -3.83 -23.71 12.49
CA GLU A 299 -2.64 -24.50 12.15
C GLU A 299 -1.39 -23.92 12.84
N ALA A 300 -1.15 -22.62 12.73
CA ALA A 300 -0.02 -21.98 13.42
C ALA A 300 -0.13 -22.13 14.94
N ARG A 301 -1.36 -22.00 15.51
CA ARG A 301 -1.61 -22.26 16.93
C ARG A 301 -1.28 -23.69 17.34
N ALA A 302 -1.65 -24.68 16.51
CA ALA A 302 -1.35 -26.07 16.79
C ALA A 302 0.17 -26.35 16.77
N LEU A 303 0.89 -25.77 15.79
CA LEU A 303 2.35 -25.84 15.73
C LEU A 303 3.02 -25.27 16.97
N ILE A 304 2.63 -24.07 17.40
CA ILE A 304 3.20 -23.41 18.58
C ILE A 304 2.93 -24.24 19.84
N ARG A 305 1.71 -24.80 20.00
CA ARG A 305 1.38 -25.70 21.12
C ARG A 305 2.21 -26.96 21.14
N SER A 306 2.63 -27.46 19.98
CA SER A 306 3.55 -28.63 19.88
C SER A 306 5.03 -28.27 20.11
N GLY A 307 5.34 -26.99 20.40
CA GLY A 307 6.71 -26.49 20.61
C GLY A 307 7.45 -26.15 19.31
N VAL A 308 6.76 -26.14 18.17
CA VAL A 308 7.36 -25.81 16.87
C VAL A 308 7.17 -24.33 16.57
N ASN A 309 8.26 -23.63 16.23
CA ASN A 309 8.19 -22.26 15.77
C ASN A 309 7.77 -22.25 14.28
N PRO A 310 6.63 -21.60 13.92
CA PRO A 310 6.11 -21.63 12.55
C PRO A 310 6.99 -20.90 11.53
N LEU A 311 7.89 -20.01 11.97
CA LEU A 311 8.70 -19.14 11.10
C LEU A 311 10.21 -19.39 11.21
N TYR A 312 10.63 -20.40 11.97
CA TYR A 312 12.05 -20.68 12.21
C TYR A 312 12.43 -22.10 11.79
N PHE A 313 13.64 -22.24 11.25
CA PHE A 313 14.32 -23.50 10.94
C PHE A 313 15.85 -23.28 10.96
N ASP A 314 16.63 -24.34 11.13
CA ASP A 314 18.08 -24.27 11.42
C ASP A 314 18.93 -23.52 10.38
N ASP A 315 18.57 -23.59 9.09
CA ASP A 315 19.31 -22.92 8.01
C ASP A 315 18.77 -21.51 7.68
N LEU A 316 17.94 -20.93 8.55
CA LEU A 316 17.44 -19.57 8.40
C LEU A 316 18.46 -18.57 8.97
N HIS A 317 18.88 -17.64 8.12
CA HIS A 317 19.81 -16.57 8.46
C HIS A 317 19.20 -15.19 8.21
N THR A 318 19.57 -14.21 9.02
CA THR A 318 19.17 -12.81 8.85
C THR A 318 20.38 -11.94 8.55
N ALA A 319 20.32 -11.17 7.46
CA ALA A 319 21.33 -10.16 7.17
C ALA A 319 20.88 -8.81 7.77
N VAL A 320 21.53 -8.36 8.83
CA VAL A 320 21.17 -7.13 9.54
C VAL A 320 21.97 -5.94 9.01
N SER A 321 23.29 -6.08 8.93
CA SER A 321 24.17 -5.01 8.48
C SER A 321 24.21 -4.87 6.94
N LYS A 322 24.74 -3.75 6.46
CA LYS A 322 25.01 -3.56 5.04
C LYS A 322 26.12 -4.49 4.56
N GLU A 323 27.09 -4.76 5.42
CA GLU A 323 28.24 -5.64 5.18
C GLU A 323 27.76 -7.08 4.97
N ASP A 324 26.82 -7.57 5.80
CA ASP A 324 26.19 -8.90 5.63
C ASP A 324 25.50 -9.00 4.27
N SER A 325 24.69 -8.00 3.92
CA SER A 325 23.99 -7.93 2.63
C SER A 325 24.95 -7.94 1.43
N MET A 326 26.07 -7.21 1.53
CA MET A 326 27.10 -7.18 0.49
C MET A 326 27.82 -8.53 0.37
N ALA A 327 28.08 -9.21 1.48
CA ALA A 327 28.71 -10.53 1.50
C ALA A 327 27.88 -11.56 0.73
N LEU A 328 26.54 -11.55 0.88
CA LEU A 328 25.63 -12.42 0.15
C LEU A 328 25.76 -12.33 -1.38
N ASN A 329 26.04 -11.13 -1.90
CA ASN A 329 26.19 -10.92 -3.34
C ASN A 329 27.51 -11.49 -3.90
N ASN A 330 28.53 -11.66 -3.05
CA ASN A 330 29.84 -12.19 -3.42
C ASN A 330 29.93 -13.71 -3.18
N ASP A 331 29.12 -14.25 -2.28
CA ASP A 331 29.09 -15.69 -1.96
C ASP A 331 28.37 -16.48 -3.06
N ARG A 332 29.05 -17.46 -3.64
CA ARG A 332 28.58 -18.33 -4.73
C ARG A 332 27.83 -19.56 -4.27
N THR A 333 27.78 -19.84 -2.98
CA THR A 333 26.97 -20.94 -2.43
C THR A 333 25.50 -20.77 -2.81
N PRO A 334 24.87 -21.75 -3.45
CA PRO A 334 23.45 -21.69 -3.79
C PRO A 334 22.58 -21.49 -2.56
N LYS A 335 21.67 -20.54 -2.64
CA LYS A 335 20.84 -20.12 -1.50
C LYS A 335 19.50 -19.54 -1.93
N VAL A 336 18.57 -19.41 -0.98
CA VAL A 336 17.33 -18.65 -1.13
C VAL A 336 17.51 -17.30 -0.45
N ILE A 337 17.14 -16.21 -1.12
CA ILE A 337 17.23 -14.83 -0.61
C ILE A 337 15.85 -14.20 -0.67
N LEU A 338 15.29 -13.87 0.49
CA LEU A 338 14.08 -13.06 0.66
C LEU A 338 14.49 -11.63 0.94
N SER A 339 14.06 -10.67 0.12
CA SER A 339 14.47 -9.27 0.32
C SER A 339 13.38 -8.28 -0.12
N SER A 340 13.22 -7.19 0.59
CA SER A 340 12.30 -6.11 0.24
C SER A 340 12.97 -5.01 -0.63
N SER A 341 12.19 -4.34 -1.50
CA SER A 341 10.73 -4.29 -1.61
C SER A 341 10.17 -5.36 -2.56
N GLY A 342 8.90 -5.70 -2.39
CA GLY A 342 8.21 -6.69 -3.24
C GLY A 342 8.06 -6.24 -4.70
N MET A 343 8.00 -4.93 -4.99
CA MET A 343 7.91 -4.36 -6.35
C MET A 343 9.27 -4.01 -6.95
N CYS A 344 10.38 -4.25 -6.24
CA CYS A 344 11.76 -4.02 -6.69
C CYS A 344 12.14 -2.54 -6.94
N ASP A 345 11.36 -1.58 -6.48
CA ASP A 345 11.61 -0.15 -6.72
C ASP A 345 12.61 0.45 -5.72
N ALA A 346 12.71 -0.12 -4.54
CA ALA A 346 13.59 0.31 -3.45
C ALA A 346 14.22 -0.89 -2.73
N GLY A 347 15.07 -0.63 -1.76
CA GLY A 347 15.61 -1.61 -0.84
C GLY A 347 16.75 -2.47 -1.38
N ARG A 348 17.15 -3.43 -0.55
CA ARG A 348 18.31 -4.31 -0.80
C ARG A 348 18.06 -5.28 -1.96
N ILE A 349 16.81 -5.62 -2.26
CA ILE A 349 16.44 -6.47 -3.40
C ILE A 349 17.05 -5.99 -4.72
N ARG A 350 17.17 -4.67 -4.93
CA ARG A 350 17.75 -4.12 -6.17
C ARG A 350 19.22 -4.51 -6.34
N HIS A 351 19.97 -4.66 -5.24
CA HIS A 351 21.33 -5.17 -5.28
C HIS A 351 21.34 -6.66 -5.62
N HIS A 352 20.48 -7.45 -4.98
CA HIS A 352 20.39 -8.88 -5.31
C HIS A 352 19.99 -9.10 -6.76
N LEU A 353 19.05 -8.33 -7.31
CA LEU A 353 18.70 -8.39 -8.72
C LEU A 353 19.88 -8.03 -9.63
N LYS A 354 20.66 -6.97 -9.30
CA LYS A 354 21.86 -6.60 -10.05
C LYS A 354 22.87 -7.75 -10.16
N TYR A 355 23.07 -8.51 -9.09
CA TYR A 355 24.05 -9.59 -9.03
C TYR A 355 23.55 -10.96 -9.51
N ASN A 356 22.24 -11.15 -9.65
CA ASN A 356 21.65 -12.46 -9.99
C ASN A 356 20.91 -12.46 -11.34
N LEU A 357 20.37 -11.35 -11.85
CA LEU A 357 19.58 -11.33 -13.10
C LEU A 357 20.37 -11.77 -14.33
N TRP A 358 21.64 -11.47 -14.44
CA TRP A 358 22.48 -11.84 -15.58
C TRP A 358 22.99 -13.29 -15.53
N ARG A 359 22.75 -13.99 -14.43
CA ARG A 359 23.20 -15.38 -14.19
C ARG A 359 22.10 -16.37 -14.58
N PRO A 360 22.31 -17.20 -15.64
CA PRO A 360 21.28 -18.13 -16.13
C PRO A 360 20.96 -19.27 -15.15
N GLU A 361 21.86 -19.60 -14.23
CA GLU A 361 21.63 -20.57 -13.17
C GLU A 361 20.66 -20.08 -12.09
N CYS A 362 20.49 -18.76 -11.94
CA CYS A 362 19.64 -18.18 -10.91
C CYS A 362 18.16 -18.12 -11.32
N THR A 363 17.29 -18.01 -10.33
CA THR A 363 15.85 -17.80 -10.52
C THR A 363 15.38 -16.61 -9.68
N VAL A 364 14.57 -15.73 -10.27
CA VAL A 364 13.83 -14.69 -9.53
C VAL A 364 12.38 -15.10 -9.47
N VAL A 365 11.82 -15.19 -8.26
CA VAL A 365 10.45 -15.62 -8.01
C VAL A 365 9.61 -14.46 -7.53
N PHE A 366 8.64 -14.05 -8.32
CA PHE A 366 7.66 -13.06 -7.94
C PHE A 366 6.46 -13.72 -7.28
N VAL A 367 5.99 -13.13 -6.19
CA VAL A 367 4.83 -13.57 -5.41
C VAL A 367 3.94 -12.37 -5.12
N GLY A 368 2.68 -12.43 -5.56
CA GLY A 368 1.72 -11.36 -5.35
C GLY A 368 1.70 -10.28 -6.45
N TYR A 369 0.95 -9.23 -6.18
CA TYR A 369 0.69 -8.13 -7.11
C TYR A 369 1.95 -7.34 -7.44
N GLN A 370 2.08 -6.96 -8.71
CA GLN A 370 3.15 -6.11 -9.22
C GLN A 370 2.54 -4.89 -9.90
N GLY A 371 2.77 -3.71 -9.34
CA GLY A 371 2.22 -2.45 -9.84
C GLY A 371 2.74 -2.06 -11.22
N GLU A 372 1.90 -1.44 -12.03
CA GLU A 372 2.30 -0.90 -13.33
C GLU A 372 3.47 0.09 -13.21
N GLY A 373 4.44 -0.03 -14.10
CA GLY A 373 5.61 0.86 -14.16
C GLY A 373 6.74 0.50 -13.20
N THR A 374 6.57 -0.52 -12.37
CA THR A 374 7.60 -1.01 -11.46
C THR A 374 8.58 -1.96 -12.15
N LEU A 375 9.78 -2.12 -11.58
CA LEU A 375 10.72 -3.13 -12.03
C LEU A 375 10.16 -4.54 -11.82
N GLY A 376 9.45 -4.76 -10.70
CA GLY A 376 8.76 -6.00 -10.39
C GLY A 376 7.75 -6.41 -11.46
N ARG A 377 7.09 -5.46 -12.12
CA ARG A 377 6.15 -5.73 -13.21
C ARG A 377 6.84 -6.02 -14.54
N SER A 378 7.89 -5.27 -14.87
CA SER A 378 8.57 -5.40 -16.16
C SER A 378 9.31 -6.73 -16.34
N LEU A 379 9.81 -7.33 -15.26
CA LEU A 379 10.53 -8.61 -15.30
C LEU A 379 9.61 -9.79 -15.68
N PRO A 380 8.46 -10.03 -15.01
CA PRO A 380 7.49 -11.05 -15.43
C PRO A 380 6.90 -10.81 -16.83
N GLU A 381 6.81 -9.54 -17.28
CA GLU A 381 6.38 -9.20 -18.63
C GLU A 381 7.43 -9.49 -19.72
N GLY A 382 8.62 -9.99 -19.33
CA GLY A 382 9.64 -10.51 -20.24
C GLY A 382 10.70 -9.49 -20.67
N ALA A 383 10.96 -8.47 -19.84
CA ALA A 383 12.08 -7.56 -20.06
C ALA A 383 13.40 -8.33 -20.27
N LYS A 384 14.13 -8.02 -21.35
CA LYS A 384 15.42 -8.65 -21.68
C LYS A 384 16.59 -7.96 -21.01
N THR A 385 16.44 -6.68 -20.73
CA THR A 385 17.43 -5.85 -20.02
C THR A 385 16.68 -4.92 -19.07
N VAL A 386 17.30 -4.59 -17.94
CA VAL A 386 16.77 -3.64 -16.95
C VAL A 386 17.88 -2.70 -16.50
N LYS A 387 17.50 -1.48 -16.07
CA LYS A 387 18.46 -0.51 -15.57
C LYS A 387 18.47 -0.48 -14.06
N LEU A 388 19.59 -0.88 -13.44
CA LEU A 388 19.79 -0.88 -11.99
C LEU A 388 21.03 -0.02 -11.63
N PHE A 389 20.85 0.95 -10.74
CA PHE A 389 21.91 1.88 -10.30
C PHE A 389 22.67 2.56 -11.45
N GLY A 390 22.01 2.79 -12.58
CA GLY A 390 22.60 3.41 -13.77
C GLY A 390 23.26 2.43 -14.75
N GLU A 391 23.40 1.15 -14.38
CA GLU A 391 23.94 0.09 -15.24
C GLU A 391 22.80 -0.68 -15.93
N GLU A 392 23.04 -1.09 -17.18
CA GLU A 392 22.15 -1.99 -17.92
C GLU A 392 22.50 -3.45 -17.58
N ILE A 393 21.54 -4.20 -17.10
CA ILE A 393 21.69 -5.59 -16.67
C ILE A 393 20.85 -6.49 -17.58
N ALA A 394 21.48 -7.47 -18.21
CA ALA A 394 20.79 -8.49 -19.00
C ALA A 394 19.96 -9.41 -18.08
N VAL A 395 18.79 -9.86 -18.55
CA VAL A 395 17.93 -10.79 -17.83
C VAL A 395 18.10 -12.19 -18.43
N HIS A 396 19.02 -12.96 -17.84
CA HIS A 396 19.28 -14.36 -18.20
C HIS A 396 18.73 -15.32 -17.14
N ALA A 397 18.54 -14.84 -15.90
CA ALA A 397 17.92 -15.62 -14.83
C ALA A 397 16.50 -16.04 -15.22
N LYS A 398 16.08 -17.20 -14.72
CA LYS A 398 14.69 -17.65 -14.89
C LYS A 398 13.77 -16.74 -14.07
N ILE A 399 12.74 -16.19 -14.70
CA ILE A 399 11.70 -15.43 -14.03
C ILE A 399 10.50 -16.35 -13.83
N VAL A 400 10.05 -16.47 -12.59
CA VAL A 400 8.86 -17.24 -12.18
C VAL A 400 7.90 -16.28 -11.50
N ASN A 401 6.62 -16.36 -11.85
CA ASN A 401 5.57 -15.57 -11.25
C ASN A 401 4.48 -16.49 -10.69
N PHE A 402 4.34 -16.56 -9.38
CA PHE A 402 3.27 -17.28 -8.72
C PHE A 402 2.04 -16.38 -8.61
N GLN A 403 1.05 -16.63 -9.47
CA GLN A 403 -0.23 -15.93 -9.44
C GLN A 403 -1.13 -16.49 -8.34
N GLY A 404 -1.99 -15.63 -7.75
CA GLY A 404 -2.98 -16.05 -6.76
C GLY A 404 -2.48 -16.07 -5.30
N LEU A 405 -1.17 -15.86 -5.04
CA LEU A 405 -0.68 -15.54 -3.70
C LEU A 405 -0.93 -14.05 -3.41
N SER A 406 -2.18 -13.65 -3.31
CA SER A 406 -2.55 -12.31 -2.86
C SER A 406 -3.01 -12.33 -1.42
N SER A 407 -2.64 -11.31 -0.65
CA SER A 407 -3.18 -11.10 0.69
C SER A 407 -4.58 -10.48 0.67
N HIS A 408 -5.01 -9.91 -0.47
CA HIS A 408 -6.35 -9.36 -0.62
C HIS A 408 -7.36 -10.42 -1.05
N ALA A 409 -8.58 -10.27 -0.60
CA ALA A 409 -9.73 -11.00 -1.12
C ALA A 409 -9.90 -10.74 -2.63
N ASP A 410 -10.37 -11.74 -3.34
CA ASP A 410 -10.78 -11.59 -4.72
C ASP A 410 -12.23 -11.11 -4.85
N ARG A 411 -12.67 -10.87 -6.09
CA ARG A 411 -14.04 -10.40 -6.37
C ARG A 411 -15.10 -11.25 -5.70
N ASP A 412 -14.98 -12.55 -5.77
CA ASP A 412 -16.03 -13.47 -5.33
C ASP A 412 -16.10 -13.49 -3.79
N HIS A 413 -14.96 -13.41 -3.10
CA HIS A 413 -14.90 -13.27 -1.64
C HIS A 413 -15.39 -11.90 -1.17
N LEU A 414 -15.04 -10.80 -1.87
CA LEU A 414 -15.56 -9.46 -1.56
C LEU A 414 -17.08 -9.39 -1.71
N LEU A 415 -17.65 -10.02 -2.75
CA LEU A 415 -19.11 -10.11 -2.93
C LEU A 415 -19.78 -10.95 -1.84
N ALA A 416 -19.18 -12.08 -1.45
CA ALA A 416 -19.66 -12.90 -0.35
C ALA A 416 -19.64 -12.13 0.97
N TRP A 417 -18.56 -11.38 1.25
CA TRP A 417 -18.44 -10.57 2.45
C TRP A 417 -19.56 -9.52 2.57
N ILE A 418 -19.90 -8.81 1.47
CA ILE A 418 -21.03 -7.85 1.44
C ILE A 418 -22.35 -8.58 1.64
N ALA A 419 -22.55 -9.71 0.96
CA ALA A 419 -23.81 -10.47 1.02
C ALA A 419 -24.10 -11.04 2.41
N ASP A 420 -23.06 -11.25 3.21
CA ASP A 420 -23.16 -11.74 4.58
C ASP A 420 -23.61 -10.68 5.61
N ILE A 421 -23.59 -9.39 5.26
CA ILE A 421 -24.11 -8.31 6.11
C ILE A 421 -25.64 -8.47 6.25
N LYS A 422 -26.12 -8.77 7.46
CA LYS A 422 -27.50 -9.21 7.67
C LYS A 422 -28.49 -8.06 7.92
N ALA A 423 -28.33 -7.34 9.04
CA ALA A 423 -29.28 -6.30 9.46
C ALA A 423 -28.59 -5.26 10.38
N PRO A 424 -28.67 -3.95 10.06
CA PRO A 424 -29.31 -3.42 8.85
C PRO A 424 -28.53 -3.81 7.58
N LYS A 425 -29.25 -3.98 6.46
CA LYS A 425 -28.61 -4.18 5.15
C LYS A 425 -28.11 -2.84 4.62
N PRO A 426 -26.98 -2.83 3.90
CA PRO A 426 -26.43 -1.60 3.34
C PRO A 426 -27.43 -0.86 2.45
N GLN A 427 -27.69 0.40 2.79
CA GLN A 427 -28.44 1.34 1.96
C GLN A 427 -27.59 1.77 0.77
N HIS A 428 -26.28 1.95 1.02
CA HIS A 428 -25.31 2.34 0.01
C HIS A 428 -23.94 1.71 0.25
N VAL A 429 -23.27 1.31 -0.84
CA VAL A 429 -21.90 0.76 -0.85
C VAL A 429 -20.98 1.69 -1.64
N PHE A 430 -19.95 2.21 -0.99
CA PHE A 430 -18.90 3.01 -1.61
C PHE A 430 -17.73 2.10 -1.94
N VAL A 431 -17.36 2.04 -3.21
CA VAL A 431 -16.28 1.17 -3.69
C VAL A 431 -15.00 2.00 -3.79
N VAL A 432 -14.03 1.68 -2.95
CA VAL A 432 -12.75 2.38 -2.80
C VAL A 432 -11.59 1.43 -2.99
N HIS A 433 -10.36 1.90 -2.89
CA HIS A 433 -9.12 1.10 -2.90
C HIS A 433 -9.06 0.11 -4.07
N GLY A 434 -9.17 0.64 -5.27
CA GLY A 434 -9.09 -0.13 -6.53
C GLY A 434 -8.73 0.77 -7.69
N ASP A 435 -8.15 0.18 -8.73
CA ASP A 435 -7.78 0.92 -9.93
C ASP A 435 -8.97 1.65 -10.56
N ARG A 436 -8.67 2.72 -11.30
CA ARG A 436 -9.65 3.61 -11.95
C ARG A 436 -10.71 2.90 -12.78
N GLU A 437 -10.38 1.74 -13.33
CA GLU A 437 -11.30 0.93 -14.13
C GLU A 437 -11.97 -0.15 -13.28
N VAL A 438 -11.27 -0.64 -12.24
CA VAL A 438 -11.74 -1.75 -11.39
C VAL A 438 -12.82 -1.28 -10.41
N ALA A 439 -12.61 -0.16 -9.72
CA ALA A 439 -13.58 0.30 -8.72
C ALA A 439 -14.98 0.60 -9.33
N PRO A 440 -15.13 1.32 -10.46
CA PRO A 440 -16.43 1.48 -11.10
C PRO A 440 -17.02 0.17 -11.65
N PHE A 441 -16.18 -0.74 -12.14
CA PHE A 441 -16.62 -2.07 -12.58
C PHE A 441 -17.21 -2.87 -11.41
N PHE A 442 -16.51 -2.89 -10.27
CA PHE A 442 -16.95 -3.60 -9.08
C PHE A 442 -18.23 -2.99 -8.48
N ALA A 443 -18.36 -1.66 -8.50
CA ALA A 443 -19.60 -0.99 -8.11
C ALA A 443 -20.80 -1.45 -8.95
N LYS A 444 -20.64 -1.59 -10.27
CA LYS A 444 -21.68 -2.14 -11.15
C LYS A 444 -21.99 -3.61 -10.84
N THR A 445 -20.99 -4.39 -10.48
CA THR A 445 -21.18 -5.80 -10.08
C THR A 445 -22.02 -5.88 -8.81
N ILE A 446 -21.72 -5.03 -7.81
CA ILE A 446 -22.50 -4.92 -6.55
C ILE A 446 -23.94 -4.47 -6.83
N GLN A 447 -24.13 -3.51 -7.75
CA GLN A 447 -25.49 -3.10 -8.19
C GLN A 447 -26.27 -4.28 -8.78
N GLY A 448 -25.61 -5.18 -9.51
CA GLY A 448 -26.20 -6.41 -10.04
C GLY A 448 -26.72 -7.37 -8.97
N LEU A 449 -26.24 -7.26 -7.72
CA LEU A 449 -26.76 -8.00 -6.56
C LEU A 449 -27.93 -7.28 -5.85
N GLY A 450 -28.35 -6.12 -6.35
CA GLY A 450 -29.49 -5.36 -5.81
C GLY A 450 -29.11 -4.31 -4.76
N PHE A 451 -27.83 -4.03 -4.56
CA PHE A 451 -27.38 -2.93 -3.69
C PHE A 451 -27.28 -1.61 -4.48
N THR A 452 -27.46 -0.49 -3.80
CA THR A 452 -27.02 0.80 -4.34
C THR A 452 -25.52 0.92 -4.12
N ALA A 453 -24.74 1.21 -5.17
CA ALA A 453 -23.29 1.32 -5.06
C ALA A 453 -22.71 2.32 -6.06
N HIS A 454 -21.64 3.01 -5.70
CA HIS A 454 -20.81 3.75 -6.65
C HIS A 454 -19.34 3.81 -6.17
N ALA A 455 -18.43 4.15 -7.10
CA ALA A 455 -17.04 4.44 -6.80
C ALA A 455 -16.88 5.97 -6.66
N PRO A 456 -16.65 6.48 -5.44
CA PRO A 456 -16.53 7.91 -5.18
C PRO A 456 -15.30 8.51 -5.88
N GLN A 457 -15.32 9.83 -6.06
CA GLN A 457 -14.19 10.60 -6.58
C GLN A 457 -13.48 11.35 -5.46
N TYR A 458 -12.23 11.72 -5.70
CA TYR A 458 -11.43 12.50 -4.76
C TYR A 458 -12.14 13.80 -4.39
N THR A 459 -12.23 14.13 -3.09
CA THR A 459 -12.96 15.24 -2.45
C THR A 459 -14.48 15.17 -2.56
N GLU A 460 -15.07 14.07 -3.01
CA GLU A 460 -16.51 13.88 -2.95
C GLU A 460 -17.00 13.90 -1.50
N VAL A 461 -18.16 14.54 -1.27
CA VAL A 461 -18.82 14.58 0.04
C VAL A 461 -20.23 14.00 -0.06
N TYR A 462 -20.51 13.01 0.78
CA TYR A 462 -21.80 12.34 0.87
C TYR A 462 -22.48 12.64 2.20
N ASP A 463 -23.74 13.06 2.17
CA ASP A 463 -24.57 13.24 3.37
C ASP A 463 -25.27 11.94 3.71
N LEU A 464 -24.88 11.29 4.82
CA LEU A 464 -25.39 10.01 5.28
C LEU A 464 -26.82 10.08 5.84
N ILE A 465 -27.31 11.28 6.20
CA ILE A 465 -28.70 11.46 6.65
C ILE A 465 -29.62 11.71 5.46
N ALA A 466 -29.19 12.57 4.53
CA ALA A 466 -29.94 12.88 3.33
C ALA A 466 -29.80 11.83 2.21
N ASP A 467 -28.90 10.87 2.39
CA ASP A 467 -28.57 9.76 1.47
C ASP A 467 -28.25 10.26 0.04
N LYS A 468 -27.33 11.23 -0.08
CA LYS A 468 -26.96 11.82 -1.36
C LYS A 468 -25.60 12.49 -1.37
N VAL A 469 -24.99 12.57 -2.56
CA VAL A 469 -23.82 13.42 -2.80
C VAL A 469 -24.18 14.90 -2.63
N THR A 470 -23.45 15.62 -1.81
CA THR A 470 -23.61 17.06 -1.58
C THR A 470 -22.57 17.90 -2.30
N GLU A 471 -21.35 17.35 -2.44
CA GLU A 471 -20.26 17.99 -3.19
C GLU A 471 -19.68 16.93 -4.13
N PRO A 472 -19.69 17.16 -5.45
CA PRO A 472 -19.08 16.22 -6.39
C PRO A 472 -17.55 16.28 -6.27
N GLY A 473 -16.91 15.12 -6.31
CA GLY A 473 -15.47 15.01 -6.39
C GLY A 473 -14.93 15.27 -7.79
N TYR A 474 -13.64 15.00 -7.96
CA TYR A 474 -12.99 15.01 -9.26
C TYR A 474 -11.97 13.86 -9.35
N LEU A 475 -11.61 13.45 -10.56
CA LEU A 475 -10.55 12.48 -10.80
C LEU A 475 -9.23 13.23 -11.01
N PRO A 476 -8.24 13.06 -10.11
CA PRO A 476 -6.92 13.64 -10.30
C PRO A 476 -6.26 13.16 -11.60
N GLU A 477 -5.46 14.02 -12.24
CA GLU A 477 -4.66 13.62 -13.39
C GLU A 477 -3.55 12.65 -12.95
N ARG A 478 -3.45 11.51 -13.64
CA ARG A 478 -2.35 10.55 -13.43
C ARG A 478 -1.04 11.08 -13.98
N LYS A 479 0.07 10.81 -13.30
CA LYS A 479 1.40 11.06 -13.86
C LYS A 479 1.53 10.36 -15.22
N ALA A 480 1.94 11.11 -16.25
CA ALA A 480 2.10 10.59 -17.61
C ALA A 480 3.03 9.35 -17.60
N ARG A 481 2.69 8.36 -18.42
CA ARG A 481 3.50 7.15 -18.60
C ARG A 481 4.88 7.55 -19.11
N THR A 482 5.93 7.45 -18.30
CA THR A 482 7.31 7.49 -18.78
C THR A 482 7.62 6.18 -19.49
N THR A 483 7.00 5.98 -20.68
CA THR A 483 7.54 5.03 -21.64
C THR A 483 8.94 5.52 -21.97
N GLY A 484 9.95 4.65 -21.82
CA GLY A 484 11.36 4.96 -22.11
C GLY A 484 11.54 5.44 -23.56
N GLY A 485 11.32 6.72 -23.79
CA GLY A 485 11.40 7.38 -25.07
C GLY A 485 11.00 8.83 -24.90
N MET A 486 11.97 9.72 -24.83
CA MET A 486 11.88 11.17 -24.67
C MET A 486 11.41 11.62 -23.28
N ARG A 487 12.37 11.86 -22.39
CA ARG A 487 12.22 12.89 -21.37
C ARG A 487 11.68 14.12 -22.08
N ALA A 488 10.44 14.56 -21.71
CA ALA A 488 10.05 15.93 -22.01
C ALA A 488 11.25 16.79 -21.58
N SER A 489 11.82 17.55 -22.50
CA SER A 489 13.03 18.28 -22.18
C SER A 489 12.68 19.22 -21.03
N ALA A 490 13.62 19.50 -20.14
CA ALA A 490 13.43 20.50 -19.07
C ALA A 490 12.95 21.85 -19.65
N ALA A 491 13.18 22.08 -20.93
CA ALA A 491 12.66 23.17 -21.72
C ALA A 491 11.14 23.10 -21.94
N TYR A 492 10.58 21.91 -22.21
CA TYR A 492 9.13 21.74 -22.38
C TYR A 492 8.39 21.90 -21.04
N GLU A 493 8.87 21.31 -19.96
CA GLU A 493 8.28 21.52 -18.63
C GLU A 493 8.32 22.98 -18.20
N ARG A 494 9.43 23.67 -18.51
CA ARG A 494 9.54 25.11 -18.30
C ARG A 494 8.53 25.91 -19.15
N LEU A 495 8.30 25.50 -20.39
CA LEU A 495 7.31 26.12 -21.28
C LEU A 495 5.89 25.93 -20.73
N VAL A 496 5.54 24.73 -20.28
CA VAL A 496 4.24 24.44 -19.65
C VAL A 496 4.06 25.26 -18.36
N ALA A 497 5.07 25.36 -17.51
CA ALA A 497 5.02 26.18 -16.32
C ALA A 497 4.78 27.65 -16.62
N VAL A 498 5.45 28.20 -17.64
CA VAL A 498 5.24 29.58 -18.09
C VAL A 498 3.84 29.76 -18.69
N GLY A 499 3.32 28.77 -19.43
CA GLY A 499 1.94 28.76 -19.94
C GLY A 499 0.90 28.82 -18.83
N ASN A 500 1.08 28.05 -17.77
CA ASN A 500 0.21 28.08 -16.58
C ASN A 500 0.24 29.45 -15.87
N MET A 501 1.43 30.03 -15.68
CA MET A 501 1.58 31.37 -15.13
C MET A 501 0.86 32.43 -15.98
N LEU A 502 0.92 32.29 -17.31
CA LEU A 502 0.22 33.16 -18.25
C LEU A 502 -1.30 33.04 -18.11
N MET A 503 -1.83 31.83 -18.03
CA MET A 503 -3.26 31.57 -17.81
C MET A 503 -3.75 32.19 -16.51
N GLU A 504 -3.00 32.08 -15.41
CA GLU A 504 -3.31 32.71 -14.15
C GLU A 504 -3.27 34.25 -14.24
N SER A 505 -2.35 34.82 -15.01
CA SER A 505 -2.29 36.25 -15.28
C SER A 505 -3.50 36.75 -16.09
N ILE A 506 -3.94 35.97 -17.09
CA ILE A 506 -5.15 36.23 -17.87
C ILE A 506 -6.38 36.22 -16.97
N LYS A 507 -6.55 35.22 -16.10
CA LYS A 507 -7.66 35.14 -15.14
C LYS A 507 -7.71 36.36 -14.21
N ARG A 508 -6.55 36.79 -13.68
CA ARG A 508 -6.42 37.96 -12.79
C ARG A 508 -6.65 39.30 -13.52
N SER A 509 -6.56 39.29 -14.83
CA SER A 509 -6.81 40.51 -15.64
C SER A 509 -8.30 40.79 -15.89
N ARG A 510 -9.21 39.93 -15.41
CA ARG A 510 -10.66 40.10 -15.51
C ARG A 510 -11.07 41.39 -14.78
N GLY A 511 -11.66 42.36 -15.52
CA GLY A 511 -12.05 43.65 -14.98
C GLY A 511 -11.07 44.83 -15.27
N ARG A 512 -9.95 44.60 -15.97
CA ARG A 512 -9.11 45.67 -16.52
C ARG A 512 -9.77 46.33 -17.73
N ASP A 513 -9.29 47.52 -18.08
CA ASP A 513 -9.81 48.26 -19.24
C ASP A 513 -9.59 47.52 -20.57
N ASN A 514 -10.54 47.67 -21.49
CA ASN A 514 -10.56 46.96 -22.77
C ASN A 514 -9.33 47.21 -23.65
N LYS A 515 -8.73 48.41 -23.54
CA LYS A 515 -7.55 48.78 -24.33
C LYS A 515 -6.30 48.04 -23.87
N SER A 516 -6.13 47.88 -22.56
CA SER A 516 -5.04 47.09 -21.97
C SER A 516 -5.19 45.60 -22.30
N LEU A 517 -6.42 45.07 -22.24
CA LEU A 517 -6.70 43.67 -22.58
C LEU A 517 -6.46 43.41 -24.08
N ALA A 518 -6.90 44.26 -24.97
CA ALA A 518 -6.66 44.14 -26.40
C ALA A 518 -5.16 44.15 -26.73
N ARG A 519 -4.40 45.09 -26.15
CA ARG A 519 -2.95 45.17 -26.35
C ARG A 519 -2.22 43.88 -25.87
N PHE A 520 -2.65 43.33 -24.74
CA PHE A 520 -2.07 42.09 -24.21
C PHE A 520 -2.40 40.89 -25.12
N ALA A 521 -3.63 40.79 -25.62
CA ALA A 521 -4.04 39.75 -26.57
C ALA A 521 -3.23 39.83 -27.87
N ASP A 522 -2.99 41.04 -28.40
CA ASP A 522 -2.18 41.20 -29.63
C ASP A 522 -0.72 40.80 -29.42
N GLN A 523 -0.14 41.11 -28.25
CA GLN A 523 1.22 40.66 -27.90
C GLN A 523 1.35 39.13 -27.83
N LEU A 524 0.35 38.48 -27.25
CA LEU A 524 0.31 37.00 -27.19
C LEU A 524 0.16 36.39 -28.57
N ARG A 525 -0.69 36.96 -29.42
CA ARG A 525 -0.85 36.48 -30.80
C ARG A 525 0.46 36.60 -31.60
N GLN A 526 1.14 37.75 -31.52
CA GLN A 526 2.44 37.94 -32.19
C GLN A 526 3.51 36.95 -31.67
N LEU A 527 3.48 36.61 -30.37
CA LEU A 527 4.40 35.62 -29.81
C LEU A 527 4.14 34.23 -30.37
N LEU A 528 2.87 33.83 -30.51
CA LEU A 528 2.47 32.53 -31.08
C LEU A 528 2.83 32.43 -32.56
N GLU A 529 2.50 33.45 -33.36
CA GLU A 529 2.84 33.51 -34.80
C GLU A 529 4.37 33.42 -35.01
N LYS A 530 5.18 34.05 -34.15
CA LYS A 530 6.63 33.98 -34.24
C LYS A 530 7.18 32.63 -33.83
N TRP A 531 6.46 31.86 -32.99
CA TRP A 531 6.88 30.53 -32.58
C TRP A 531 6.53 29.43 -33.59
N GLU A 532 5.44 29.59 -34.31
CA GLU A 532 4.94 28.65 -35.31
C GLU A 532 5.56 28.86 -36.72
N SER A 533 6.24 30.02 -36.96
CA SER A 533 7.03 30.31 -38.14
C SER A 533 8.42 29.75 -38.09
#